data_ff457c1816b3dd3a92f4ce0d927aa6aa
#
_entry.id   ff457c1816b3dd3a92f4ce0d927aa6aa
#
_cell.length_a   1.000
_cell.length_b   1.000
_cell.length_c   1.000
_cell.angle_alpha   90.00
_cell.angle_beta   90.00
_cell.angle_gamma   90.00
#
_symmetry.space_group_name_H-M   'P 1'
#
loop_
_entity.id
_entity.type
_entity.pdbx_description
1 polymer ?
#
loop_
_entity_poly.entity_id
_entity_poly.type
_entity_poly.pdbx_seq_one_letter_code
_entity_poly.pdbx_strand_id
1 'polypeptide(L)'
;MANIFEVPQPGNDLLEKAEKVRLASIQISQIENQNRIKALNFMADYLERNSKEILEANNADYSSAQKKGISRALLSRLKLSKSKLISGIEGVRKVGELADPVNQVQIKRELSKGLILERKTVPIGVLGVIFESRPDAVMQISSLAIRSGNGVMLKGGSEANLTNTSIVKALQEGLSLIHISEPTRPY
;
A
#
# COMPACT_ATOMS: atom_id res chain seq x y z
N MET A 1 -22.85 -22.83 -27.15
CA MET A 1 -23.05 -22.27 -25.79
C MET A 1 -21.76 -21.60 -25.41
N ALA A 2 -21.72 -20.26 -25.34
CA ALA A 2 -20.53 -19.55 -24.91
C ALA A 2 -20.26 -19.85 -23.44
N ASN A 3 -19.02 -20.20 -23.13
CA ASN A 3 -18.60 -20.55 -21.77
C ASN A 3 -18.56 -19.27 -20.93
N ILE A 4 -19.60 -19.00 -20.14
CA ILE A 4 -19.82 -17.76 -19.37
C ILE A 4 -18.84 -17.61 -18.19
N PHE A 5 -17.92 -18.56 -18.01
CA PHE A 5 -16.97 -18.62 -16.89
C PHE A 5 -15.50 -18.66 -17.33
N GLU A 6 -15.18 -18.24 -18.54
CA GLU A 6 -13.79 -18.10 -18.94
C GLU A 6 -13.21 -16.85 -18.31
N VAL A 7 -12.56 -17.01 -17.15
CA VAL A 7 -11.78 -15.94 -16.52
C VAL A 7 -10.55 -15.70 -17.41
N PRO A 8 -10.35 -14.48 -17.96
CA PRO A 8 -9.17 -14.19 -18.75
C PRO A 8 -7.91 -14.52 -17.93
N GLN A 9 -7.00 -15.30 -18.53
CA GLN A 9 -5.73 -15.60 -17.86
C GLN A 9 -4.93 -14.29 -17.71
N PRO A 10 -4.37 -14.02 -16.53
CA PRO A 10 -3.54 -12.84 -16.33
C PRO A 10 -2.30 -12.91 -17.24
N GLY A 11 -1.87 -11.78 -17.80
CA GLY A 11 -0.62 -11.72 -18.57
C GLY A 11 0.58 -12.15 -17.73
N ASN A 12 1.61 -12.71 -18.35
CA ASN A 12 2.84 -13.18 -17.68
C ASN A 12 3.45 -12.13 -16.74
N ASP A 13 3.40 -10.85 -17.11
CA ASP A 13 3.88 -9.74 -16.28
C ASP A 13 3.15 -9.61 -14.93
N LEU A 14 1.82 -9.78 -14.91
CA LEU A 14 1.04 -9.74 -13.68
C LEU A 14 1.34 -10.92 -12.75
N LEU A 15 1.53 -12.12 -13.32
CA LEU A 15 1.90 -13.31 -12.55
C LEU A 15 3.28 -13.16 -11.91
N GLU A 16 4.28 -12.73 -12.71
CA GLU A 16 5.64 -12.50 -12.21
C GLU A 16 5.65 -11.48 -11.05
N LYS A 17 4.87 -10.41 -11.17
CA LYS A 17 4.76 -9.40 -10.12
C LYS A 17 4.05 -9.96 -8.89
N ALA A 18 3.01 -10.74 -9.06
CA ALA A 18 2.30 -11.38 -7.95
C ALA A 18 3.22 -12.33 -7.18
N GLU A 19 4.06 -13.10 -7.86
CA GLU A 19 5.06 -13.97 -7.25
C GLU A 19 6.10 -13.18 -6.45
N LYS A 20 6.64 -12.08 -7.03
CA LYS A 20 7.58 -11.19 -6.32
C LYS A 20 6.96 -10.61 -5.05
N VAL A 21 5.72 -10.12 -5.12
CA VAL A 21 5.01 -9.60 -3.95
C VAL A 21 4.74 -10.69 -2.92
N ARG A 22 4.43 -11.92 -3.36
CA ARG A 22 4.24 -13.06 -2.45
C ARG A 22 5.53 -13.38 -1.69
N LEU A 23 6.67 -13.44 -2.36
CA LEU A 23 7.96 -13.66 -1.70
C LEU A 23 8.29 -12.54 -0.71
N ALA A 24 8.08 -11.28 -1.11
CA ALA A 24 8.27 -10.14 -0.22
C ALA A 24 7.30 -10.18 0.98
N SER A 25 6.06 -10.64 0.80
CA SER A 25 5.08 -10.75 1.90
C SER A 25 5.50 -11.75 2.97
N ILE A 26 6.18 -12.83 2.60
CA ILE A 26 6.73 -13.80 3.55
C ILE A 26 7.83 -13.14 4.39
N GLN A 27 8.70 -12.35 3.77
CA GLN A 27 9.76 -11.64 4.48
C GLN A 27 9.19 -10.59 5.43
N ILE A 28 8.26 -9.75 4.96
CA ILE A 28 7.67 -8.68 5.78
C ILE A 28 6.86 -9.22 6.96
N SER A 29 6.24 -10.40 6.81
CA SER A 29 5.49 -11.05 7.90
C SER A 29 6.36 -11.43 9.10
N GLN A 30 7.67 -11.59 8.88
CA GLN A 30 8.65 -11.96 9.91
C GLN A 30 9.37 -10.75 10.52
N ILE A 31 9.14 -9.55 9.97
CA ILE A 31 9.81 -8.33 10.45
C ILE A 31 9.26 -7.94 11.81
N GLU A 32 10.16 -7.65 12.73
CA GLU A 32 9.81 -7.18 14.07
C GLU A 32 9.05 -5.86 14.05
N ASN A 33 8.20 -5.66 15.07
CA ASN A 33 7.39 -4.46 15.22
C ASN A 33 8.19 -3.16 15.07
N GLN A 34 9.34 -3.05 15.73
CA GLN A 34 10.17 -1.84 15.69
C GLN A 34 10.69 -1.52 14.28
N ASN A 35 11.01 -2.55 13.49
CA ASN A 35 11.46 -2.36 12.13
C ASN A 35 10.30 -1.96 11.19
N ARG A 36 9.07 -2.46 11.42
CA ARG A 36 7.88 -1.97 10.69
C ARG A 36 7.58 -0.50 11.02
N ILE A 37 7.77 -0.07 12.28
CA ILE A 37 7.64 1.34 12.68
C ILE A 37 8.70 2.20 11.99
N LYS A 38 9.97 1.78 11.97
CA LYS A 38 11.04 2.47 11.25
C LYS A 38 10.74 2.58 9.76
N ALA A 39 10.20 1.50 9.14
CA ALA A 39 9.77 1.49 7.75
C ALA A 39 8.77 2.61 7.45
N LEU A 40 7.75 2.73 8.28
CA LEU A 40 6.72 3.77 8.12
C LEU A 40 7.29 5.18 8.26
N ASN A 41 8.21 5.39 9.19
CA ASN A 41 8.87 6.68 9.34
C ASN A 41 9.72 7.03 8.10
N PHE A 42 10.52 6.09 7.58
CA PHE A 42 11.27 6.33 6.35
C PHE A 42 10.35 6.55 5.13
N MET A 43 9.25 5.79 5.01
CA MET A 43 8.25 6.04 3.98
C MET A 43 7.71 7.49 4.06
N ALA A 44 7.38 7.96 5.26
CA ALA A 44 6.90 9.33 5.48
C ALA A 44 7.98 10.37 5.14
N ASP A 45 9.23 10.16 5.55
CA ASP A 45 10.35 11.06 5.27
C ASP A 45 10.62 11.19 3.76
N TYR A 46 10.53 10.08 3.02
CA TYR A 46 10.73 10.09 1.57
C TYR A 46 9.54 10.70 0.82
N LEU A 47 8.32 10.50 1.27
CA LEU A 47 7.16 11.23 0.76
C LEU A 47 7.31 12.74 0.96
N GLU A 48 7.82 13.17 2.11
CA GLU A 48 8.07 14.58 2.40
C GLU A 48 9.15 15.17 1.50
N ARG A 49 10.28 14.48 1.33
CA ARG A 49 11.38 14.87 0.43
C ARG A 49 10.93 14.98 -1.02
N ASN A 50 10.07 14.07 -1.48
CA ASN A 50 9.57 14.01 -2.85
C ASN A 50 8.26 14.81 -3.04
N SER A 51 7.81 15.59 -2.05
CA SER A 51 6.51 16.29 -2.08
C SER A 51 6.33 17.18 -3.31
N LYS A 52 7.39 17.85 -3.76
CA LYS A 52 7.35 18.72 -4.94
C LYS A 52 7.07 17.91 -6.20
N GLU A 53 7.81 16.81 -6.43
CA GLU A 53 7.64 15.91 -7.57
C GLU A 53 6.23 15.30 -7.59
N ILE A 54 5.72 14.85 -6.43
CA ILE A 54 4.38 14.29 -6.28
C ILE A 54 3.30 15.31 -6.65
N LEU A 55 3.43 16.57 -6.20
CA LEU A 55 2.47 17.63 -6.52
C LEU A 55 2.51 18.04 -8.00
N GLU A 56 3.70 18.08 -8.61
CA GLU A 56 3.85 18.32 -10.04
C GLU A 56 3.22 17.20 -10.88
N ALA A 57 3.44 15.93 -10.52
CA ALA A 57 2.80 14.79 -11.14
C ALA A 57 1.26 14.86 -11.03
N ASN A 58 0.75 15.26 -9.86
CA ASN A 58 -0.69 15.43 -9.66
C ASN A 58 -1.28 16.56 -10.50
N ASN A 59 -0.59 17.67 -10.64
CA ASN A 59 -1.02 18.78 -11.50
C ASN A 59 -1.09 18.33 -12.97
N ALA A 60 -0.13 17.53 -13.43
CA ALA A 60 -0.14 16.99 -14.79
C ALA A 60 -1.33 16.02 -15.02
N ASP A 61 -1.54 15.07 -14.10
CA ASP A 61 -2.70 14.16 -14.14
C ASP A 61 -4.02 14.93 -14.12
N TYR A 62 -4.17 15.90 -13.22
CA TYR A 62 -5.37 16.73 -13.09
C TYR A 62 -5.65 17.51 -14.38
N SER A 63 -4.64 18.14 -14.97
CA SER A 63 -4.77 18.90 -16.20
C SER A 63 -5.16 18.00 -17.39
N SER A 64 -4.57 16.80 -17.47
CA SER A 64 -4.90 15.79 -18.48
C SER A 64 -6.33 15.30 -18.32
N ALA A 65 -6.74 14.99 -17.09
CA ALA A 65 -8.10 14.54 -16.78
C ALA A 65 -9.16 15.61 -17.10
N GLN A 66 -8.85 16.87 -16.81
CA GLN A 66 -9.74 18.01 -17.14
C GLN A 66 -9.93 18.16 -18.66
N LYS A 67 -8.83 18.05 -19.43
CA LYS A 67 -8.91 18.10 -20.91
C LYS A 67 -9.71 16.94 -21.50
N LYS A 68 -9.69 15.77 -20.86
CA LYS A 68 -10.47 14.58 -21.25
C LYS A 68 -11.95 14.65 -20.83
N GLY A 69 -12.38 15.72 -20.18
CA GLY A 69 -13.78 15.91 -19.78
C GLY A 69 -14.24 15.02 -18.63
N ILE A 70 -13.31 14.55 -17.78
CA ILE A 70 -13.67 13.75 -16.59
C ILE A 70 -14.58 14.57 -15.67
N SER A 71 -15.56 13.90 -15.04
CA SER A 71 -16.57 14.54 -14.20
C SER A 71 -15.96 15.36 -13.07
N ARG A 72 -16.64 16.44 -12.66
CA ARG A 72 -16.18 17.32 -11.55
C ARG A 72 -15.97 16.54 -10.25
N ALA A 73 -16.78 15.52 -9.98
CA ALA A 73 -16.68 14.68 -8.79
C ALA A 73 -15.37 13.89 -8.78
N LEU A 74 -14.98 13.29 -9.90
CA LEU A 74 -13.71 12.57 -10.04
C LEU A 74 -12.51 13.52 -10.00
N LEU A 75 -12.58 14.68 -10.66
CA LEU A 75 -11.53 15.70 -10.60
C LEU A 75 -11.29 16.19 -9.16
N SER A 76 -12.37 16.39 -8.39
CA SER A 76 -12.24 16.78 -6.96
C SER A 76 -11.54 15.73 -6.11
N ARG A 77 -11.75 14.44 -6.40
CA ARG A 77 -11.07 13.32 -5.73
C ARG A 77 -9.61 13.19 -6.17
N LEU A 78 -9.35 13.38 -7.48
CA LEU A 78 -8.02 13.30 -8.07
C LEU A 78 -7.08 14.38 -7.52
N LYS A 79 -7.61 15.56 -7.20
CA LYS A 79 -6.82 16.70 -6.76
C LYS A 79 -6.15 16.43 -5.41
N LEU A 80 -4.81 16.39 -5.43
CA LEU A 80 -3.95 16.28 -4.26
C LEU A 80 -3.35 17.67 -3.95
N SER A 81 -3.96 18.39 -3.01
CA SER A 81 -3.40 19.67 -2.54
C SER A 81 -2.21 19.44 -1.61
N LYS A 82 -1.38 20.46 -1.41
CA LYS A 82 -0.26 20.41 -0.46
C LYS A 82 -0.74 20.01 0.94
N SER A 83 -1.87 20.54 1.40
CA SER A 83 -2.44 20.18 2.71
C SER A 83 -2.87 18.71 2.79
N LYS A 84 -3.51 18.18 1.74
CA LYS A 84 -3.86 16.75 1.67
C LYS A 84 -2.62 15.85 1.67
N LEU A 85 -1.57 16.24 0.94
CA LEU A 85 -0.31 15.48 0.92
C LEU A 85 0.32 15.46 2.31
N ILE A 86 0.43 16.62 2.98
CA ILE A 86 0.96 16.71 4.35
C ILE A 86 0.13 15.83 5.30
N SER A 87 -1.20 15.95 5.27
CA SER A 87 -2.07 15.10 6.11
C SER A 87 -1.90 13.61 5.81
N GLY A 88 -1.67 13.24 4.55
CA GLY A 88 -1.36 11.85 4.15
C GLY A 88 -0.04 11.36 4.75
N ILE A 89 1.00 12.18 4.70
CA ILE A 89 2.32 11.88 5.29
C ILE A 89 2.22 11.72 6.82
N GLU A 90 1.53 12.63 7.49
CA GLU A 90 1.24 12.52 8.92
C GLU A 90 0.44 11.25 9.24
N GLY A 91 -0.51 10.90 8.38
CA GLY A 91 -1.27 9.65 8.48
C GLY A 91 -0.37 8.42 8.44
N VAL A 92 0.64 8.38 7.57
CA VAL A 92 1.64 7.30 7.51
C VAL A 92 2.41 7.19 8.84
N ARG A 93 2.85 8.31 9.42
CA ARG A 93 3.54 8.32 10.74
C ARG A 93 2.62 7.79 11.85
N LYS A 94 1.36 8.26 11.90
CA LYS A 94 0.37 7.82 12.89
C LYS A 94 0.04 6.33 12.80
N VAL A 95 0.06 5.74 11.62
CA VAL A 95 -0.08 4.28 11.47
C VAL A 95 1.05 3.55 12.18
N GLY A 96 2.27 4.11 12.23
CA GLY A 96 3.38 3.57 13.01
C GLY A 96 3.15 3.55 14.52
N GLU A 97 2.38 4.51 15.03
CA GLU A 97 2.05 4.64 16.47
C GLU A 97 0.95 3.69 16.95
N LEU A 98 0.18 3.10 16.02
CA LEU A 98 -0.86 2.12 16.36
C LEU A 98 -0.27 0.91 17.08
N ALA A 99 -1.07 0.25 17.91
CA ALA A 99 -0.71 -1.02 18.52
C ALA A 99 -0.33 -2.05 17.44
N ASP A 100 0.63 -2.92 17.74
CA ASP A 100 1.04 -3.96 16.78
C ASP A 100 -0.13 -4.91 16.50
N PRO A 101 -0.60 -5.03 15.24
CA PRO A 101 -1.69 -5.93 14.93
C PRO A 101 -1.23 -7.38 14.73
N VAL A 102 0.08 -7.65 14.72
CA VAL A 102 0.65 -8.98 14.41
C VAL A 102 0.98 -9.74 15.69
N ASN A 103 0.73 -11.06 15.68
CA ASN A 103 1.01 -11.97 16.80
C ASN A 103 0.28 -11.63 18.12
N GLN A 104 -0.83 -10.88 18.06
CA GLN A 104 -1.63 -10.58 19.25
C GLN A 104 -2.42 -11.80 19.70
N VAL A 105 -2.23 -12.20 20.95
CA VAL A 105 -2.99 -13.30 21.56
C VAL A 105 -4.41 -12.78 21.89
N GLN A 106 -5.40 -13.25 21.13
CA GLN A 106 -6.81 -12.87 21.32
C GLN A 106 -7.53 -13.78 22.30
N ILE A 107 -7.15 -15.07 22.32
CA ILE A 107 -7.69 -16.11 23.22
C ILE A 107 -6.52 -16.95 23.67
N LYS A 108 -6.50 -17.25 24.98
CA LYS A 108 -5.61 -18.25 25.57
C LYS A 108 -6.42 -19.01 26.62
N ARG A 109 -6.53 -20.34 26.44
CA ARG A 109 -7.26 -21.18 27.39
C ARG A 109 -6.68 -22.60 27.42
N GLU A 110 -6.71 -23.23 28.57
CA GLU A 110 -6.39 -24.62 28.75
C GLU A 110 -7.64 -25.48 28.44
N LEU A 111 -7.51 -26.41 27.49
CA LEU A 111 -8.59 -27.31 27.07
C LEU A 111 -8.61 -28.58 27.92
N SER A 112 -7.42 -29.05 28.32
CA SER A 112 -7.19 -30.12 29.28
C SER A 112 -5.81 -29.92 29.89
N LYS A 113 -5.48 -30.66 30.95
CA LYS A 113 -4.21 -30.48 31.68
C LYS A 113 -2.99 -30.49 30.73
N GLY A 114 -2.34 -29.32 30.62
CA GLY A 114 -1.16 -29.11 29.77
C GLY A 114 -1.46 -28.83 28.28
N LEU A 115 -2.73 -28.86 27.83
CA LEU A 115 -3.12 -28.56 26.44
C LEU A 115 -3.64 -27.12 26.38
N ILE A 116 -2.81 -26.21 25.88
CA ILE A 116 -3.12 -24.78 25.79
C ILE A 116 -3.48 -24.43 24.37
N LEU A 117 -4.68 -23.85 24.18
CA LEU A 117 -5.13 -23.25 22.92
C LEU A 117 -4.81 -21.75 22.92
N GLU A 118 -4.11 -21.28 21.91
CA GLU A 118 -3.92 -19.83 21.65
C GLU A 118 -4.48 -19.48 20.27
N ARG A 119 -5.26 -18.40 20.20
CA ARG A 119 -5.66 -17.75 18.95
C ARG A 119 -4.85 -16.47 18.80
N LYS A 120 -4.03 -16.42 17.75
CA LYS A 120 -3.15 -15.26 17.45
C LYS A 120 -3.53 -14.63 16.12
N THR A 121 -3.37 -13.31 16.02
CA THR A 121 -3.46 -12.59 14.74
C THR A 121 -2.22 -12.85 13.90
N VAL A 122 -2.41 -13.02 12.60
CA VAL A 122 -1.33 -13.22 11.61
C VAL A 122 -1.58 -12.35 10.38
N PRO A 123 -0.53 -11.98 9.63
CA PRO A 123 -0.69 -11.32 8.35
C PRO A 123 -1.52 -12.17 7.37
N ILE A 124 -2.32 -11.52 6.52
CA ILE A 124 -3.13 -12.19 5.51
C ILE A 124 -2.25 -12.73 4.36
N GLY A 125 -1.15 -12.04 4.07
CA GLY A 125 -0.23 -12.35 2.98
C GLY A 125 -0.17 -11.23 1.95
N VAL A 126 -0.77 -11.42 0.77
CA VAL A 126 -0.82 -10.42 -0.31
C VAL A 126 -2.22 -9.85 -0.46
N LEU A 127 -2.32 -8.53 -0.46
CA LEU A 127 -3.56 -7.79 -0.67
C LEU A 127 -3.57 -7.20 -2.07
N GLY A 128 -4.57 -7.54 -2.89
CA GLY A 128 -4.87 -6.85 -4.15
C GLY A 128 -5.88 -5.74 -3.89
N VAL A 129 -5.54 -4.48 -4.13
CA VAL A 129 -6.42 -3.34 -3.88
C VAL A 129 -6.62 -2.53 -5.15
N ILE A 130 -7.88 -2.41 -5.58
CA ILE A 130 -8.31 -1.62 -6.73
C ILE A 130 -8.98 -0.35 -6.21
N PHE A 131 -8.55 0.80 -6.69
CA PHE A 131 -9.10 2.10 -6.30
C PHE A 131 -9.10 3.07 -7.47
N GLU A 132 -9.91 4.11 -7.37
CA GLU A 132 -10.16 5.06 -8.46
C GLU A 132 -10.00 6.50 -7.97
N SER A 133 -9.32 7.35 -8.79
CA SER A 133 -9.21 8.80 -8.60
C SER A 133 -8.87 9.26 -7.16
N ARG A 134 -8.06 8.51 -6.42
CA ARG A 134 -7.70 8.81 -5.02
C ARG A 134 -6.22 8.56 -4.75
N PRO A 135 -5.33 9.47 -5.17
CA PRO A 135 -3.89 9.32 -4.96
C PRO A 135 -3.49 9.17 -3.47
N ASP A 136 -4.25 9.79 -2.56
CA ASP A 136 -4.07 9.66 -1.12
C ASP A 136 -4.25 8.22 -0.61
N ALA A 137 -5.06 7.41 -1.30
CA ALA A 137 -5.27 6.00 -0.96
C ALA A 137 -3.98 5.17 -1.04
N VAL A 138 -3.06 5.51 -1.96
CA VAL A 138 -1.76 4.82 -2.09
C VAL A 138 -0.99 4.86 -0.78
N MET A 139 -0.88 6.04 -0.16
CA MET A 139 -0.18 6.22 1.12
C MET A 139 -0.86 5.46 2.25
N GLN A 140 -2.19 5.56 2.34
CA GLN A 140 -3.00 4.93 3.39
C GLN A 140 -2.93 3.39 3.30
N ILE A 141 -3.15 2.83 2.11
CA ILE A 141 -3.16 1.37 1.92
C ILE A 141 -1.77 0.79 2.15
N SER A 142 -0.73 1.43 1.60
CA SER A 142 0.65 0.96 1.76
C SER A 142 1.10 0.97 3.22
N SER A 143 0.79 2.04 3.96
CA SER A 143 1.15 2.13 5.38
C SER A 143 0.47 1.06 6.23
N LEU A 144 -0.82 0.83 6.01
CA LEU A 144 -1.57 -0.21 6.72
C LEU A 144 -1.09 -1.63 6.35
N ALA A 145 -0.75 -1.87 5.09
CA ALA A 145 -0.18 -3.15 4.65
C ALA A 145 1.15 -3.44 5.37
N ILE A 146 2.08 -2.48 5.35
CA ILE A 146 3.37 -2.60 6.04
C ILE A 146 3.17 -2.78 7.55
N ARG A 147 2.29 -2.00 8.17
CA ARG A 147 2.01 -2.09 9.62
C ARG A 147 1.51 -3.47 10.02
N SER A 148 0.68 -4.08 9.19
CA SER A 148 0.09 -5.40 9.43
C SER A 148 0.90 -6.57 8.84
N GLY A 149 2.12 -6.34 8.34
CA GLY A 149 3.02 -7.38 7.84
C GLY A 149 2.57 -8.01 6.52
N ASN A 150 1.80 -7.28 5.70
CA ASN A 150 1.27 -7.76 4.43
C ASN A 150 2.01 -7.16 3.24
N GLY A 151 2.12 -7.92 2.15
CA GLY A 151 2.43 -7.40 0.83
C GLY A 151 1.18 -6.79 0.19
N VAL A 152 1.35 -5.83 -0.74
CA VAL A 152 0.23 -5.19 -1.42
C VAL A 152 0.51 -5.00 -2.90
N MET A 153 -0.51 -5.28 -3.72
CA MET A 153 -0.58 -4.95 -5.14
C MET A 153 -1.63 -3.85 -5.33
N LEU A 154 -1.23 -2.72 -5.88
CA LEU A 154 -2.07 -1.55 -6.04
C LEU A 154 -2.47 -1.37 -7.50
N LYS A 155 -3.77 -1.29 -7.79
CA LYS A 155 -4.31 -0.95 -9.11
C LYS A 155 -5.12 0.34 -9.01
N GLY A 156 -4.47 1.44 -9.33
CA GLY A 156 -5.11 2.75 -9.44
C GLY A 156 -5.77 2.97 -10.79
N GLY A 157 -6.59 4.01 -10.90
CA GLY A 157 -7.15 4.48 -12.16
C GLY A 157 -6.08 5.13 -13.05
N SER A 158 -6.26 5.05 -14.37
CA SER A 158 -5.34 5.60 -15.36
C SER A 158 -5.23 7.12 -15.31
N GLU A 159 -6.23 7.80 -14.77
CA GLU A 159 -6.29 9.25 -14.59
C GLU A 159 -5.33 9.77 -13.51
N ALA A 160 -4.81 8.90 -12.63
CA ALA A 160 -3.90 9.23 -11.55
C ALA A 160 -2.52 8.56 -11.70
N ASN A 161 -2.16 8.14 -12.90
CA ASN A 161 -1.01 7.26 -13.11
C ASN A 161 0.32 7.90 -12.72
N LEU A 162 0.57 9.15 -13.12
CA LEU A 162 1.81 9.86 -12.78
C LEU A 162 1.92 10.08 -11.27
N THR A 163 0.82 10.50 -10.65
CA THR A 163 0.76 10.73 -9.20
C THR A 163 1.02 9.44 -8.42
N ASN A 164 0.31 8.36 -8.78
CA ASN A 164 0.46 7.06 -8.11
C ASN A 164 1.89 6.54 -8.26
N THR A 165 2.49 6.65 -9.44
CA THR A 165 3.88 6.25 -9.71
C THR A 165 4.87 7.04 -8.86
N SER A 166 4.71 8.37 -8.78
CA SER A 166 5.58 9.22 -7.97
C SER A 166 5.48 8.90 -6.47
N ILE A 167 4.25 8.69 -5.96
CA ILE A 167 4.05 8.29 -4.56
C ILE A 167 4.70 6.93 -4.28
N VAL A 168 4.45 5.91 -5.12
CA VAL A 168 5.01 4.56 -4.90
C VAL A 168 6.53 4.58 -4.97
N LYS A 169 7.12 5.34 -5.90
CA LYS A 169 8.59 5.51 -5.98
C LYS A 169 9.14 6.04 -4.66
N ALA A 170 8.55 7.11 -4.10
CA ALA A 170 8.96 7.65 -2.81
C ALA A 170 8.83 6.65 -1.66
N LEU A 171 7.74 5.87 -1.62
CA LEU A 171 7.53 4.82 -0.62
C LEU A 171 8.60 3.71 -0.74
N GLN A 172 8.93 3.28 -1.95
CA GLN A 172 9.95 2.25 -2.19
C GLN A 172 11.36 2.73 -1.81
N GLU A 173 11.72 3.97 -2.14
CA GLU A 173 12.98 4.56 -1.71
C GLU A 173 13.10 4.57 -0.18
N GLY A 174 12.02 4.90 0.54
CA GLY A 174 12.00 4.82 2.00
C GLY A 174 12.17 3.39 2.53
N LEU A 175 11.54 2.41 1.91
CA LEU A 175 11.63 0.99 2.30
C LEU A 175 13.01 0.37 2.02
N SER A 176 13.71 0.82 0.98
CA SER A 176 15.04 0.28 0.62
C SER A 176 16.08 0.46 1.72
N LEU A 177 15.93 1.47 2.59
CA LEU A 177 16.84 1.74 3.72
C LEU A 177 16.80 0.69 4.83
N ILE A 178 15.78 -0.18 4.84
CA ILE A 178 15.62 -1.18 5.89
C ILE A 178 15.94 -2.59 5.37
N HIS A 179 16.51 -2.70 4.17
CA HIS A 179 16.77 -3.98 3.50
C HIS A 179 15.54 -4.88 3.36
N ILE A 180 14.34 -4.29 3.38
CA ILE A 180 13.12 -4.97 2.97
C ILE A 180 13.14 -4.94 1.45
N SER A 181 13.45 -6.07 0.83
CA SER A 181 13.47 -6.24 -0.61
C SER A 181 12.16 -5.73 -1.23
N GLU A 182 12.27 -4.95 -2.30
CA GLU A 182 11.20 -4.19 -2.96
C GLU A 182 9.85 -4.92 -3.03
N PRO A 183 8.82 -4.47 -2.30
CA PRO A 183 7.46 -4.82 -2.63
C PRO A 183 6.91 -3.75 -3.58
N THR A 184 6.59 -4.15 -4.79
CA THR A 184 5.71 -3.43 -5.70
C THR A 184 6.29 -2.28 -6.53
N ARG A 185 6.42 -2.50 -7.85
CA ARG A 185 6.33 -1.41 -8.84
C ARG A 185 4.85 -1.18 -9.17
N PRO A 186 4.39 0.09 -9.31
CA PRO A 186 3.03 0.38 -9.75
C PRO A 186 2.85 0.09 -11.24
N TYR A 187 1.61 -0.15 -11.61
CA TYR A 187 1.11 -0.23 -13.00
C TYR A 187 0.30 0.97 -13.36
#